data_5cab7590affb577346cf6dd32197e164
#
_entry.id   5cab7590affb577346cf6dd32197e164
#
_cell.length_a   1.000
_cell.length_b   1.000
_cell.length_c   1.000
_cell.angle_alpha   90.00
_cell.angle_beta   90.00
_cell.angle_gamma   90.00
#
_symmetry.space_group_name_H-M   'P 1'
#
loop_
_entity.id
_entity.type
_entity.pdbx_description
1 polymer ?
#
loop_
_entity_poly.entity_id
_entity_poly.type
_entity_poly.pdbx_seq_one_letter_code
_entity_poly.pdbx_strand_id
1 'polypeptide(L)'
;DRILVGNRELMRKYSINIPERNIEETYHHQHKQTTFIAQSGVLVAMLITTYRPSIEISRELQRTEYNGISLLISTSDCNITSEQVSEDFGVFYRSVKVLPTGLGNVCKEVTGVHEEKSRAYLATRGKFTQIARALSGCVQMRTNISISVIIQLIGVALGIMIMSTIALYAGTSILGTVEMLLYTIFWGIATMIVPMIKKP
;
A
#
# COMPACT_ATOMS: atom_id res chain seq x y z
N ASP A 1 25.58 20.72 26.89
CA ASP A 1 25.44 21.45 25.61
C ASP A 1 24.21 20.93 24.88
N ARG A 2 23.33 21.85 24.46
CA ARG A 2 22.13 21.49 23.72
C ARG A 2 22.46 21.39 22.21
N ILE A 3 22.22 20.24 21.60
CA ILE A 3 22.39 20.02 20.16
C ILE A 3 21.02 19.97 19.52
N LEU A 4 20.82 20.74 18.45
CA LEU A 4 19.62 20.74 17.62
C LEU A 4 20.00 20.26 16.23
N VAL A 5 19.22 19.29 15.71
CA VAL A 5 19.37 18.76 14.35
C VAL A 5 18.04 18.83 13.66
N GLY A 6 17.95 19.48 12.52
CA GLY A 6 16.71 19.60 11.79
C GLY A 6 16.75 20.54 10.58
N ASN A 7 15.58 20.83 10.05
CA ASN A 7 15.42 21.72 8.90
C ASN A 7 15.46 23.21 9.30
N ARG A 8 15.35 24.09 8.30
CA ARG A 8 15.32 25.55 8.48
C ARG A 8 14.21 26.00 9.44
N GLU A 9 13.07 25.34 9.42
CA GLU A 9 11.92 25.68 10.26
C GLU A 9 12.23 25.46 11.75
N LEU A 10 12.88 24.33 12.08
CA LEU A 10 13.35 24.03 13.43
C LEU A 10 14.36 25.08 13.91
N MET A 11 15.32 25.46 13.06
CA MET A 11 16.32 26.47 13.41
C MET A 11 15.68 27.84 13.69
N ARG A 12 14.71 28.26 12.87
CA ARG A 12 13.94 29.48 13.08
C ARG A 12 13.16 29.47 14.40
N LYS A 13 12.53 28.34 14.72
CA LYS A 13 11.78 28.18 15.98
C LYS A 13 12.66 28.42 17.20
N TYR A 14 13.95 28.11 17.11
CA TYR A 14 14.93 28.34 18.20
C TYR A 14 15.78 29.58 17.98
N SER A 15 15.38 30.49 17.07
CA SER A 15 16.07 31.77 16.79
C SER A 15 17.55 31.61 16.42
N ILE A 16 17.90 30.50 15.76
CA ILE A 16 19.26 30.24 15.29
C ILE A 16 19.44 30.92 13.95
N ASN A 17 20.53 31.71 13.83
CA ASN A 17 20.88 32.41 12.61
C ASN A 17 21.40 31.36 11.58
N ILE A 18 20.77 31.32 10.41
CA ILE A 18 21.12 30.42 9.30
C ILE A 18 21.44 31.23 8.03
N PRO A 19 22.34 30.71 7.16
CA PRO A 19 22.71 31.36 5.91
C PRO A 19 21.49 31.61 5.00
N GLU A 20 21.67 32.48 4.01
CA GLU A 20 20.64 32.79 3.02
C GLU A 20 20.16 31.55 2.28
N ARG A 21 18.93 31.60 1.80
CA ARG A 21 18.24 30.48 1.13
C ARG A 21 18.90 30.00 -0.16
N ASN A 22 19.69 30.85 -0.80
CA ASN A 22 20.32 30.57 -2.09
C ASN A 22 21.15 29.27 -2.10
N ILE A 23 21.79 28.96 -0.97
CA ILE A 23 22.58 27.73 -0.81
C ILE A 23 21.66 26.51 -0.81
N GLU A 24 20.55 26.56 -0.09
CA GLU A 24 19.59 25.46 -0.04
C GLU A 24 18.90 25.24 -1.38
N GLU A 25 18.49 26.30 -2.05
CA GLU A 25 17.83 26.26 -3.36
C GLU A 25 18.73 25.60 -4.41
N THR A 26 20.02 25.90 -4.39
CA THR A 26 21.00 25.26 -5.28
C THR A 26 21.03 23.74 -5.09
N TYR A 27 20.97 23.26 -3.84
CA TYR A 27 20.97 21.84 -3.56
C TYR A 27 19.60 21.19 -3.79
N HIS A 28 18.53 21.91 -3.54
CA HIS A 28 17.16 21.44 -3.78
C HIS A 28 16.91 21.19 -5.28
N HIS A 29 17.41 22.05 -6.16
CA HIS A 29 17.41 21.83 -7.61
C HIS A 29 18.17 20.58 -8.06
N GLN A 30 19.09 20.09 -7.24
CA GLN A 30 19.83 18.84 -7.47
C GLN A 30 19.16 17.62 -6.81
N HIS A 31 17.91 17.70 -6.38
CA HIS A 31 17.23 16.67 -5.58
C HIS A 31 17.97 16.28 -4.28
N LYS A 32 18.64 17.26 -3.68
CA LYS A 32 19.34 17.09 -2.41
C LYS A 32 18.58 17.82 -1.30
N GLN A 33 18.62 17.30 -0.10
CA GLN A 33 18.00 17.88 1.09
C GLN A 33 19.06 18.41 2.03
N THR A 34 18.72 19.47 2.76
CA THR A 34 19.63 20.11 3.71
C THR A 34 19.14 19.94 5.15
N THR A 35 20.03 19.55 6.03
CA THR A 35 19.76 19.43 7.45
C THR A 35 20.81 20.25 8.21
N PHE A 36 20.36 21.09 9.13
CA PHE A 36 21.22 21.96 9.93
C PHE A 36 21.52 21.32 11.30
N ILE A 37 22.73 21.53 11.76
CA ILE A 37 23.17 21.15 13.09
C ILE A 37 23.60 22.43 13.83
N ALA A 38 22.99 22.65 14.98
CA ALA A 38 23.34 23.77 15.86
C ALA A 38 23.68 23.27 17.25
N GLN A 39 24.67 23.89 17.86
CA GLN A 39 25.13 23.63 19.23
C GLN A 39 25.05 24.92 20.04
N SER A 40 24.40 24.86 21.18
CA SER A 40 24.28 25.99 22.13
C SER A 40 23.81 27.30 21.47
N GLY A 41 22.88 27.21 20.51
CA GLY A 41 22.31 28.37 19.82
C GLY A 41 23.09 28.86 18.60
N VAL A 42 24.22 28.23 18.26
CA VAL A 42 25.07 28.62 17.12
C VAL A 42 25.02 27.51 16.06
N LEU A 43 24.87 27.88 14.78
CA LEU A 43 24.95 26.93 13.66
C LEU A 43 26.39 26.42 13.52
N VAL A 44 26.56 25.09 13.59
CA VAL A 44 27.88 24.44 13.52
C VAL A 44 28.11 23.79 12.16
N ALA A 45 27.05 23.18 11.59
CA ALA A 45 27.19 22.47 10.33
C ALA A 45 25.88 22.43 9.53
N MET A 46 26.02 22.25 8.22
CA MET A 46 24.95 21.92 7.29
C MET A 46 25.28 20.59 6.61
N LEU A 47 24.40 19.62 6.77
CA LEU A 47 24.47 18.33 6.10
C LEU A 47 23.67 18.37 4.81
N ILE A 48 24.25 17.86 3.74
CA ILE A 48 23.58 17.70 2.45
C ILE A 48 23.35 16.21 2.24
N THR A 49 22.09 15.80 2.15
CA THR A 49 21.70 14.41 1.99
C THR A 49 21.01 14.19 0.65
N THR A 50 21.20 13.01 0.08
CA THR A 50 20.50 12.59 -1.15
C THR A 50 19.79 11.28 -0.86
N TYR A 51 18.49 11.26 -1.10
CA TYR A 51 17.68 10.05 -1.00
C TYR A 51 17.69 9.34 -2.35
N ARG A 52 17.93 8.04 -2.33
CA ARG A 52 17.85 7.20 -3.52
C ARG A 52 16.79 6.14 -3.27
N PRO A 53 15.64 6.22 -3.96
CA PRO A 53 14.60 5.22 -3.82
C PRO A 53 15.12 3.87 -4.34
N SER A 54 14.84 2.81 -3.60
CA SER A 54 15.10 1.46 -4.06
C SER A 54 14.03 1.04 -5.07
N ILE A 55 14.45 0.56 -6.23
CA ILE A 55 13.54 0.07 -7.29
C ILE A 55 12.61 -1.03 -6.75
N GLU A 56 13.11 -1.89 -5.88
CA GLU A 56 12.32 -2.96 -5.26
C GLU A 56 11.23 -2.37 -4.35
N ILE A 57 11.57 -1.38 -3.53
CA ILE A 57 10.62 -0.70 -2.65
C ILE A 57 9.58 0.07 -3.49
N SER A 58 9.99 0.80 -4.52
CA SER A 58 9.09 1.53 -5.41
C SER A 58 8.05 0.60 -6.04
N ARG A 59 8.48 -0.54 -6.55
CA ARG A 59 7.58 -1.54 -7.14
C ARG A 59 6.56 -2.09 -6.14
N GLU A 60 6.98 -2.41 -4.94
CA GLU A 60 6.06 -2.93 -3.91
C GLU A 60 5.13 -1.83 -3.37
N LEU A 61 5.58 -0.58 -3.31
CA LEU A 61 4.73 0.56 -2.97
C LEU A 61 3.63 0.79 -4.03
N GLN A 62 3.99 0.82 -5.31
CA GLN A 62 3.03 0.93 -6.42
C GLN A 62 2.05 -0.25 -6.43
N ARG A 63 2.52 -1.45 -6.10
CA ARG A 63 1.67 -2.63 -5.97
C ARG A 63 0.69 -2.53 -4.81
N THR A 64 1.11 -2.03 -3.64
CA THR A 64 0.21 -1.79 -2.51
C THR A 64 -0.85 -0.77 -2.84
N GLU A 65 -0.46 0.32 -3.52
CA GLU A 65 -1.37 1.34 -4.01
C GLU A 65 -2.41 0.78 -4.99
N TYR A 66 -1.97 0.01 -6.00
CA TYR A 66 -2.88 -0.64 -6.96
C TYR A 66 -3.93 -1.51 -6.27
N ASN A 67 -3.58 -2.12 -5.13
CA ASN A 67 -4.50 -2.91 -4.30
C ASN A 67 -5.32 -2.06 -3.32
N GLY A 68 -5.29 -0.74 -3.43
CA GLY A 68 -6.07 0.19 -2.60
C GLY A 68 -5.56 0.32 -1.16
N ILE A 69 -4.30 -0.03 -0.90
CA ILE A 69 -3.68 0.06 0.43
C ILE A 69 -2.97 1.41 0.54
N SER A 70 -3.40 2.23 1.49
CA SER A 70 -2.75 3.49 1.82
C SER A 70 -1.67 3.28 2.88
N LEU A 71 -0.59 4.06 2.78
CA LEU A 71 0.56 3.98 3.67
C LEU A 71 0.65 5.22 4.56
N LEU A 72 0.88 4.98 5.83
CA LEU A 72 1.17 6.01 6.81
C LEU A 72 2.61 5.83 7.27
N ILE A 73 3.47 6.80 6.97
CA ILE A 73 4.90 6.76 7.28
C ILE A 73 5.16 7.59 8.54
N SER A 74 5.73 6.96 9.56
CA SER A 74 6.24 7.65 10.73
C SER A 74 7.76 7.72 10.65
N THR A 75 8.30 8.93 10.58
CA THR A 75 9.75 9.17 10.49
C THR A 75 10.16 10.31 11.42
N SER A 76 11.39 10.24 11.90
CA SER A 76 12.04 11.35 12.61
C SER A 76 12.82 12.29 11.67
N ASP A 77 12.92 11.94 10.40
CA ASP A 77 13.58 12.77 9.40
C ASP A 77 12.66 13.92 8.98
N CYS A 78 13.09 15.13 9.27
CA CYS A 78 12.33 16.36 9.00
C CYS A 78 12.26 16.74 7.52
N ASN A 79 13.04 16.10 6.67
CA ASN A 79 13.09 16.38 5.24
C ASN A 79 12.15 15.48 4.43
N ILE A 80 11.67 14.38 5.01
CA ILE A 80 10.76 13.46 4.32
C ILE A 80 9.34 14.02 4.39
N THR A 81 8.80 14.37 3.23
CA THR A 81 7.42 14.84 3.05
C THR A 81 6.60 13.85 2.23
N SER A 82 5.27 13.97 2.29
CA SER A 82 4.38 13.13 1.48
C SER A 82 4.57 13.37 -0.02
N GLU A 83 4.85 14.62 -0.40
CA GLU A 83 5.13 15.02 -1.78
C GLU A 83 6.40 14.33 -2.29
N GLN A 84 7.48 14.42 -1.53
CA GLN A 84 8.76 13.81 -1.90
C GLN A 84 8.65 12.30 -2.04
N VAL A 85 7.98 11.63 -1.09
CA VAL A 85 7.76 10.18 -1.17
C VAL A 85 6.92 9.82 -2.39
N SER A 86 5.90 10.62 -2.70
CA SER A 86 5.07 10.43 -3.90
C SER A 86 5.89 10.51 -5.18
N GLU A 87 6.74 11.51 -5.31
CA GLU A 87 7.60 11.72 -6.49
C GLU A 87 8.70 10.66 -6.60
N ASP A 88 9.44 10.40 -5.52
CA ASP A 88 10.59 9.49 -5.51
C ASP A 88 10.18 8.04 -5.79
N PHE A 89 9.01 7.61 -5.31
CA PHE A 89 8.54 6.23 -5.46
C PHE A 89 7.50 6.06 -6.57
N GLY A 90 7.03 7.14 -7.19
CA GLY A 90 6.03 7.11 -8.27
C GLY A 90 4.68 6.59 -7.80
N VAL A 91 4.22 7.00 -6.62
CA VAL A 91 2.93 6.65 -6.02
C VAL A 91 2.06 7.90 -5.88
N PHE A 92 0.73 7.75 -5.88
CA PHE A 92 -0.16 8.89 -5.73
C PHE A 92 -0.02 9.53 -4.35
N TYR A 93 0.03 10.86 -4.30
CA TYR A 93 0.09 11.63 -3.06
C TYR A 93 -1.00 11.27 -2.03
N ARG A 94 -2.19 10.85 -2.50
CA ARG A 94 -3.29 10.43 -1.61
C ARG A 94 -3.06 9.06 -0.97
N SER A 95 -2.24 8.23 -1.59
CA SER A 95 -1.97 6.86 -1.12
C SER A 95 -0.87 6.80 -0.06
N VAL A 96 -0.07 7.88 0.07
CA VAL A 96 1.02 7.96 1.05
C VAL A 96 0.87 9.22 1.89
N LYS A 97 0.95 9.07 3.20
CA LYS A 97 0.96 10.18 4.16
C LYS A 97 2.14 10.04 5.10
N VAL A 98 2.88 11.13 5.27
CA VAL A 98 3.93 11.23 6.29
C VAL A 98 3.34 11.91 7.52
N LEU A 99 3.50 11.26 8.68
CA LEU A 99 3.03 11.80 9.95
C LEU A 99 3.87 13.00 10.35
N PRO A 100 3.24 14.12 10.73
CA PRO A 100 3.96 15.21 11.41
C PRO A 100 4.68 14.71 12.65
N THR A 101 5.87 15.24 12.90
CA THR A 101 6.76 14.79 14.00
C THR A 101 6.07 14.83 15.38
N GLY A 102 5.13 15.77 15.59
CA GLY A 102 4.37 15.89 16.84
C GLY A 102 3.36 14.76 17.08
N LEU A 103 2.95 14.02 16.04
CA LEU A 103 1.98 12.94 16.14
C LEU A 103 2.61 11.54 16.28
N GLY A 104 3.93 11.44 16.25
CA GLY A 104 4.63 10.16 16.39
C GLY A 104 4.34 9.43 17.70
N ASN A 105 4.18 10.15 18.81
CA ASN A 105 3.84 9.56 20.11
C ASN A 105 2.39 9.07 20.14
N VAL A 106 1.45 9.84 19.60
CA VAL A 106 0.04 9.44 19.47
C VAL A 106 -0.09 8.19 18.60
N CYS A 107 0.65 8.14 17.51
CA CYS A 107 0.68 6.97 16.64
C CYS A 107 1.19 5.72 17.38
N LYS A 108 2.27 5.86 18.17
CA LYS A 108 2.80 4.75 18.99
C LYS A 108 1.81 4.29 20.05
N GLU A 109 1.09 5.21 20.67
CA GLU A 109 0.09 4.90 21.69
C GLU A 109 -1.08 4.14 21.07
N VAL A 110 -1.62 4.59 19.94
CA VAL A 110 -2.71 3.94 19.22
C VAL A 110 -2.30 2.56 18.67
N THR A 111 -1.09 2.45 18.11
CA THR A 111 -0.60 1.17 17.54
C THR A 111 -0.06 0.21 18.60
N GLY A 112 0.25 0.71 19.80
CA GLY A 112 0.71 -0.10 20.93
C GLY A 112 -0.40 -0.78 21.73
N VAL A 113 -1.67 -0.47 21.45
CA VAL A 113 -2.80 -1.17 22.05
C VAL A 113 -2.82 -2.60 21.49
N HIS A 114 -2.55 -3.57 22.36
CA HIS A 114 -2.67 -4.98 22.00
C HIS A 114 -4.15 -5.33 21.81
N GLU A 115 -4.57 -5.46 20.56
CA GLU A 115 -5.85 -6.06 20.25
C GLU A 115 -5.86 -7.54 20.70
N GLU A 116 -7.05 -8.04 21.03
CA GLU A 116 -7.27 -9.44 21.34
C GLU A 116 -6.66 -10.35 20.27
N LYS A 117 -6.18 -11.52 20.68
CA LYS A 117 -5.48 -12.49 19.83
C LYS A 117 -6.21 -12.69 18.50
N SER A 118 -5.67 -12.14 17.44
CA SER A 118 -6.17 -12.40 16.09
C SER A 118 -5.93 -13.86 15.69
N ARG A 119 -6.86 -14.44 14.93
CA ARG A 119 -6.69 -15.77 14.34
C ARG A 119 -5.77 -15.76 13.11
N ALA A 120 -5.42 -14.58 12.59
CA ALA A 120 -4.57 -14.40 11.44
C ALA A 120 -3.20 -13.86 11.88
N TYR A 121 -2.13 -14.52 11.46
CA TYR A 121 -0.76 -14.13 11.75
C TYR A 121 0.03 -13.98 10.47
N LEU A 122 0.82 -12.91 10.38
CA LEU A 122 1.81 -12.72 9.33
C LEU A 122 3.20 -12.74 9.97
N ALA A 123 3.99 -13.76 9.66
CA ALA A 123 5.39 -13.83 10.07
C ALA A 123 6.29 -13.36 8.91
N THR A 124 7.09 -12.33 9.16
CA THR A 124 8.06 -11.82 8.18
C THR A 124 9.43 -11.64 8.80
N ARG A 125 10.46 -11.56 7.97
CA ARG A 125 11.83 -11.25 8.44
C ARG A 125 12.06 -9.75 8.66
N GLY A 126 11.00 -8.95 8.80
CA GLY A 126 11.06 -7.52 9.06
C GLY A 126 11.36 -6.65 7.83
N LYS A 127 11.47 -7.22 6.64
CA LYS A 127 11.66 -6.42 5.42
C LYS A 127 10.32 -5.88 4.93
N PHE A 128 10.24 -4.56 4.71
CA PHE A 128 9.05 -3.89 4.21
C PHE A 128 8.50 -4.55 2.93
N THR A 129 9.38 -4.90 1.97
CA THR A 129 8.98 -5.52 0.70
C THR A 129 8.24 -6.86 0.89
N GLN A 130 8.60 -7.64 1.91
CA GLN A 130 7.92 -8.90 2.22
C GLN A 130 6.52 -8.66 2.82
N ILE A 131 6.40 -7.67 3.71
CA ILE A 131 5.13 -7.29 4.32
C ILE A 131 4.19 -6.74 3.25
N ALA A 132 4.66 -5.82 2.42
CA ALA A 132 3.91 -5.20 1.34
C ALA A 132 3.40 -6.26 0.34
N ARG A 133 4.25 -7.20 -0.05
CA ARG A 133 3.91 -8.30 -0.95
C ARG A 133 2.86 -9.24 -0.36
N ALA A 134 3.02 -9.62 0.90
CA ALA A 134 2.06 -10.49 1.58
C ALA A 134 0.70 -9.81 1.72
N LEU A 135 0.68 -8.54 2.13
CA LEU A 135 -0.54 -7.76 2.28
C LEU A 135 -1.28 -7.57 0.95
N SER A 136 -0.55 -7.19 -0.11
CA SER A 136 -1.10 -7.09 -1.46
C SER A 136 -1.65 -8.44 -1.95
N GLY A 137 -0.95 -9.53 -1.67
CA GLY A 137 -1.40 -10.89 -1.97
C GLY A 137 -2.71 -11.26 -1.27
N CYS A 138 -2.86 -10.90 0.00
CA CYS A 138 -4.10 -11.13 0.74
C CYS A 138 -5.29 -10.37 0.14
N VAL A 139 -5.11 -9.09 -0.21
CA VAL A 139 -6.17 -8.30 -0.84
C VAL A 139 -6.56 -8.87 -2.20
N GLN A 140 -5.58 -9.27 -3.00
CA GLN A 140 -5.81 -9.89 -4.30
C GLN A 140 -6.52 -11.25 -4.17
N MET A 141 -6.12 -12.08 -3.21
CA MET A 141 -6.77 -13.36 -2.93
C MET A 141 -8.24 -13.17 -2.54
N ARG A 142 -8.54 -12.21 -1.68
CA ARG A 142 -9.92 -11.84 -1.32
C ARG A 142 -10.74 -11.46 -2.57
N THR A 143 -10.18 -10.64 -3.43
CA THR A 143 -10.84 -10.22 -4.68
C THR A 143 -11.10 -11.40 -5.61
N ASN A 144 -10.12 -12.29 -5.78
CA ASN A 144 -10.25 -13.48 -6.62
C ASN A 144 -11.32 -14.43 -6.08
N ILE A 145 -11.37 -14.66 -4.76
CA ILE A 145 -12.41 -15.48 -4.12
C ILE A 145 -13.79 -14.86 -4.38
N SER A 146 -13.94 -13.55 -4.20
CA SER A 146 -15.22 -12.87 -4.43
C SER A 146 -15.69 -13.00 -5.88
N ILE A 147 -14.77 -12.85 -6.84
CA ILE A 147 -15.09 -13.03 -8.27
C ILE A 147 -15.51 -14.47 -8.55
N SER A 148 -14.79 -15.45 -8.01
CA SER A 148 -15.13 -16.89 -8.19
C SER A 148 -16.52 -17.20 -7.64
N VAL A 149 -16.86 -16.68 -6.47
CA VAL A 149 -18.19 -16.87 -5.87
C VAL A 149 -19.28 -16.24 -6.74
N ILE A 150 -19.07 -15.02 -7.26
CA ILE A 150 -20.01 -14.36 -8.14
C ILE A 150 -20.24 -15.19 -9.43
N ILE A 151 -19.19 -15.71 -10.05
CA ILE A 151 -19.29 -16.55 -11.24
C ILE A 151 -20.10 -17.82 -10.94
N GLN A 152 -19.85 -18.46 -9.81
CA GLN A 152 -20.61 -19.65 -9.39
C GLN A 152 -22.10 -19.35 -9.18
N LEU A 153 -22.42 -18.21 -8.52
CA LEU A 153 -23.81 -17.79 -8.32
C LEU A 153 -24.52 -17.54 -9.64
N ILE A 154 -23.85 -16.90 -10.61
CA ILE A 154 -24.38 -16.70 -11.96
C ILE A 154 -24.63 -18.05 -12.62
N GLY A 155 -23.67 -18.97 -12.54
CA GLY A 155 -23.81 -20.32 -13.07
C GLY A 155 -25.00 -21.07 -12.51
N VAL A 156 -25.17 -21.04 -11.20
CA VAL A 156 -26.32 -21.68 -10.52
C VAL A 156 -27.64 -21.06 -10.98
N ALA A 157 -27.73 -19.71 -10.99
CA ALA A 157 -28.94 -19.01 -11.40
C ALA A 157 -29.33 -19.33 -12.86
N LEU A 158 -28.36 -19.32 -13.78
CA LEU A 158 -28.58 -19.71 -15.18
C LEU A 158 -28.98 -21.18 -15.29
N GLY A 159 -28.36 -22.07 -14.55
CA GLY A 159 -28.71 -23.48 -14.50
C GLY A 159 -30.16 -23.70 -14.09
N ILE A 160 -30.59 -23.05 -13.00
CA ILE A 160 -31.98 -23.14 -12.54
C ILE A 160 -32.95 -22.61 -13.61
N MET A 161 -32.62 -21.48 -14.26
CA MET A 161 -33.44 -20.88 -15.31
C MET A 161 -33.59 -21.81 -16.52
N ILE A 162 -32.47 -22.37 -17.01
CA ILE A 162 -32.46 -23.30 -18.13
C ILE A 162 -33.27 -24.55 -17.78
N MET A 163 -33.04 -25.15 -16.62
CA MET A 163 -33.74 -26.33 -16.15
C MET A 163 -35.25 -26.12 -16.04
N SER A 164 -35.66 -24.99 -15.44
CA SER A 164 -37.07 -24.63 -15.30
C SER A 164 -37.74 -24.43 -16.66
N THR A 165 -37.05 -23.80 -17.62
CA THR A 165 -37.59 -23.58 -18.96
C THR A 165 -37.77 -24.91 -19.72
N ILE A 166 -36.78 -25.80 -19.65
CA ILE A 166 -36.86 -27.12 -20.31
C ILE A 166 -37.97 -27.94 -19.67
N ALA A 167 -38.07 -27.95 -18.35
CA ALA A 167 -39.12 -28.70 -17.66
C ALA A 167 -40.54 -28.24 -18.05
N LEU A 168 -40.75 -26.92 -18.25
CA LEU A 168 -42.03 -26.37 -18.65
C LEU A 168 -42.43 -26.67 -20.10
N TYR A 169 -41.48 -26.59 -21.04
CA TYR A 169 -41.76 -26.66 -22.46
C TYR A 169 -41.54 -28.01 -23.11
N ALA A 170 -40.55 -28.80 -22.66
CA ALA A 170 -40.09 -30.02 -23.30
C ALA A 170 -40.19 -31.28 -22.41
N GLY A 171 -40.54 -31.11 -21.17
CA GLY A 171 -40.53 -32.20 -20.19
C GLY A 171 -39.14 -32.60 -19.70
N THR A 172 -39.13 -33.30 -18.55
CA THR A 172 -37.85 -33.66 -17.86
C THR A 172 -37.06 -34.78 -18.58
N SER A 173 -37.63 -35.45 -19.59
CA SER A 173 -36.98 -36.58 -20.32
C SER A 173 -35.83 -36.15 -21.24
N ILE A 174 -35.73 -34.87 -21.58
CA ILE A 174 -34.68 -34.35 -22.49
C ILE A 174 -33.37 -34.04 -21.70
N LEU A 175 -33.45 -33.89 -20.40
CA LEU A 175 -32.28 -33.58 -19.56
C LEU A 175 -31.57 -34.87 -19.19
N GLY A 176 -30.51 -35.18 -19.91
CA GLY A 176 -29.62 -36.29 -19.59
C GLY A 176 -28.57 -35.92 -18.54
N THR A 177 -28.03 -36.96 -17.91
CA THR A 177 -26.94 -36.82 -16.94
C THR A 177 -25.68 -36.19 -17.55
N VAL A 178 -25.44 -36.44 -18.84
CA VAL A 178 -24.26 -35.95 -19.57
C VAL A 178 -24.33 -34.43 -19.75
N GLU A 179 -25.47 -33.87 -20.12
CA GLU A 179 -25.68 -32.44 -20.32
C GLU A 179 -25.47 -31.68 -19.01
N MET A 180 -25.99 -32.21 -17.91
CA MET A 180 -25.76 -31.63 -16.58
C MET A 180 -24.30 -31.67 -16.17
N LEU A 181 -23.60 -32.76 -16.46
CA LEU A 181 -22.19 -32.92 -16.16
C LEU A 181 -21.34 -31.91 -16.96
N LEU A 182 -21.60 -31.77 -18.26
CA LEU A 182 -20.94 -30.80 -19.13
C LEU A 182 -21.15 -29.37 -18.66
N TYR A 183 -22.38 -29.01 -18.25
CA TYR A 183 -22.69 -27.70 -17.67
C TYR A 183 -21.87 -27.43 -16.42
N THR A 184 -21.81 -28.40 -15.51
CA THR A 184 -21.06 -28.26 -14.25
C THR A 184 -19.56 -28.13 -14.51
N ILE A 185 -19.00 -28.92 -15.44
CA ILE A 185 -17.58 -28.83 -15.83
C ILE A 185 -17.28 -27.46 -16.43
N PHE A 186 -18.14 -26.96 -17.33
CA PHE A 186 -17.95 -25.64 -17.94
C PHE A 186 -17.84 -24.54 -16.90
N TRP A 187 -18.77 -24.48 -15.93
CA TRP A 187 -18.73 -23.48 -14.86
C TRP A 187 -17.58 -23.69 -13.88
N GLY A 188 -17.20 -24.95 -13.63
CA GLY A 188 -16.03 -25.29 -12.84
C GLY A 188 -14.74 -24.73 -13.48
N ILE A 189 -14.57 -24.93 -14.78
CA ILE A 189 -13.44 -24.39 -15.56
C ILE A 189 -13.47 -22.85 -15.56
N ALA A 190 -14.62 -22.23 -15.77
CA ALA A 190 -14.77 -20.77 -15.76
C ALA A 190 -14.34 -20.16 -14.43
N THR A 191 -14.70 -20.78 -13.30
CA THR A 191 -14.30 -20.32 -11.96
C THR A 191 -12.80 -20.46 -11.69
N MET A 192 -12.10 -21.38 -12.35
CA MET A 192 -10.65 -21.55 -12.23
C MET A 192 -9.87 -20.58 -13.14
N ILE A 193 -10.36 -20.32 -14.35
CA ILE A 193 -9.62 -19.52 -15.36
C ILE A 193 -9.67 -18.03 -14.99
N VAL A 194 -10.81 -17.50 -14.57
CA VAL A 194 -10.97 -16.05 -14.32
C VAL A 194 -9.99 -15.49 -13.29
N PRO A 195 -9.74 -16.14 -12.13
CA PRO A 195 -8.71 -15.68 -11.20
C PRO A 195 -7.28 -15.76 -11.76
N MET A 196 -7.03 -16.66 -12.71
CA MET A 196 -5.70 -16.82 -13.32
C MET A 196 -5.36 -15.72 -14.32
N ILE A 197 -6.36 -15.13 -14.97
CA ILE A 197 -6.17 -14.05 -15.95
C ILE A 197 -5.75 -12.74 -15.25
N LYS A 198 -6.19 -12.52 -14.03
CA LYS A 198 -5.82 -11.37 -13.21
C LYS A 198 -4.51 -11.59 -12.43
N LYS A 199 -3.46 -12.04 -13.10
CA LYS A 199 -2.11 -11.98 -12.50
C LYS A 199 -1.66 -10.52 -12.38
N PRO A 200 -1.04 -10.13 -11.25
CA PRO A 200 -0.49 -8.80 -11.04
C PRO A 200 0.68 -8.50 -11.96
#